data_92c94ce3d11c09375b4360b37e2e1adb
#
_entry.id   92c94ce3d11c09375b4360b37e2e1adb
#
_cell.length_a   1.000
_cell.length_b   1.000
_cell.length_c   1.000
_cell.angle_alpha   90.00
_cell.angle_beta   90.00
_cell.angle_gamma   90.00
#
_symmetry.space_group_name_H-M   'P 1'
#
loop_
_entity.id
_entity.type
_entity.pdbx_description
1 polymer ?
#
loop_
_entity_poly.entity_id
_entity_poly.type
_entity_poly.pdbx_seq_one_letter_code
_entity_poly.pdbx_strand_id
1 'polypeptide(L)'
;MISEVDVRASLNEIIDPCSTAAGCSAGLDEMGLVRAVEVRETASGTDIRVVIGVTEYGCLMGAPFANEAYKRLQALPGAAIITVELDGKFDWDRDDMRADYQERLKRHRIVRGLLRIPVVVTPLASPSAPKVSADLSR
;
A
#
# COMPACT_ATOMS: atom_id res chain seq x y z
N MET A 1 10.75 -13.33 23.69
CA MET A 1 10.71 -14.06 22.39
C MET A 1 9.97 -13.26 21.36
N ILE A 2 10.60 -13.02 20.21
CA ILE A 2 9.99 -12.24 19.12
C ILE A 2 9.26 -13.21 18.20
N SER A 3 7.99 -12.93 17.91
CA SER A 3 7.18 -13.76 17.02
C SER A 3 7.04 -13.09 15.64
N GLU A 4 6.56 -13.84 14.66
CA GLU A 4 6.22 -13.27 13.35
C GLU A 4 5.21 -12.14 13.47
N VAL A 5 4.23 -12.30 14.39
CA VAL A 5 3.21 -11.29 14.63
C VAL A 5 3.85 -9.98 15.12
N ASP A 6 4.82 -10.07 16.03
CA ASP A 6 5.54 -8.91 16.53
C ASP A 6 6.31 -8.20 15.41
N VAL A 7 6.95 -8.98 14.54
CA VAL A 7 7.70 -8.44 13.40
C VAL A 7 6.76 -7.72 12.45
N ARG A 8 5.66 -8.35 12.08
CA ARG A 8 4.68 -7.73 11.17
C ARG A 8 4.06 -6.48 11.76
N ALA A 9 3.76 -6.48 13.06
CA ALA A 9 3.21 -5.31 13.72
C ALA A 9 4.20 -4.15 13.71
N SER A 10 5.48 -4.42 13.97
CA SER A 10 6.53 -3.41 13.91
C SER A 10 6.69 -2.82 12.52
N LEU A 11 6.67 -3.68 11.50
CA LEU A 11 6.79 -3.22 10.11
C LEU A 11 5.55 -2.46 9.64
N ASN A 12 4.40 -2.75 10.22
CA ASN A 12 3.17 -2.06 9.86
C ASN A 12 3.12 -0.62 10.35
N GLU A 13 4.05 -0.23 11.23
CA GLU A 13 4.19 1.18 11.64
C GLU A 13 4.89 2.02 10.58
N ILE A 14 5.51 1.38 9.60
CA ILE A 14 6.11 2.08 8.45
C ILE A 14 4.98 2.32 7.45
N ILE A 15 4.62 3.60 7.28
CA ILE A 15 3.48 3.97 6.44
C ILE A 15 3.92 4.14 4.99
N ASP A 16 3.17 3.53 4.08
CA ASP A 16 3.39 3.70 2.65
C ASP A 16 2.88 5.07 2.20
N PRO A 17 3.75 5.93 1.63
CA PRO A 17 3.35 7.27 1.21
C PRO A 17 2.25 7.27 0.14
N CYS A 18 2.24 6.26 -0.73
CA CYS A 18 1.20 6.17 -1.76
C CYS A 18 -0.18 5.97 -1.15
N SER A 19 -0.27 5.18 -0.07
CA SER A 19 -1.54 4.99 0.65
C SER A 19 -2.02 6.29 1.29
N THR A 20 -1.10 7.05 1.85
CA THR A 20 -1.42 8.37 2.44
C THR A 20 -1.92 9.33 1.38
N ALA A 21 -1.27 9.38 0.22
CA ALA A 21 -1.70 10.21 -0.90
C ALA A 21 -3.09 9.81 -1.40
N ALA A 22 -3.43 8.54 -1.32
CA ALA A 22 -4.77 8.06 -1.67
C ALA A 22 -5.82 8.37 -0.60
N GLY A 23 -5.41 8.91 0.54
CA GLY A 23 -6.31 9.33 1.61
C GLY A 23 -6.67 8.24 2.62
N CYS A 24 -6.07 7.09 2.54
CA CYS A 24 -6.30 5.98 3.48
C CYS A 24 -4.96 5.32 3.78
N SER A 25 -4.27 5.86 4.78
CA SER A 25 -2.90 5.43 5.12
C SER A 25 -2.85 3.97 5.55
N ALA A 26 -1.81 3.28 5.10
CA ALA A 26 -1.56 1.89 5.44
C ALA A 26 -0.09 1.66 5.72
N GLY A 27 0.18 0.75 6.67
CA GLY A 27 1.52 0.27 6.92
C GLY A 27 1.94 -0.80 5.93
N LEU A 28 3.20 -1.19 5.97
CA LEU A 28 3.76 -2.15 5.03
C LEU A 28 3.04 -3.50 5.06
N ASP A 29 2.67 -3.99 6.25
CA ASP A 29 1.97 -5.27 6.35
C ASP A 29 0.55 -5.18 5.80
N GLU A 30 -0.15 -4.08 6.10
CA GLU A 30 -1.48 -3.84 5.56
C GLU A 30 -1.49 -3.75 4.03
N MET A 31 -0.43 -3.18 3.45
CA MET A 31 -0.30 -3.06 2.00
C MET A 31 0.10 -4.38 1.32
N GLY A 32 0.43 -5.42 2.09
CA GLY A 32 0.93 -6.66 1.52
C GLY A 32 2.37 -6.56 1.04
N LEU A 33 3.13 -5.61 1.54
CA LEU A 33 4.52 -5.38 1.15
C LEU A 33 5.52 -6.16 2.02
N VAL A 34 5.06 -6.77 3.12
CA VAL A 34 5.88 -7.71 3.89
C VAL A 34 5.69 -9.07 3.25
N ARG A 35 6.59 -9.44 2.35
CA ARG A 35 6.43 -10.62 1.49
C ARG A 35 6.78 -11.92 2.21
N ALA A 36 7.73 -11.86 3.14
CA ALA A 36 8.11 -13.02 3.94
C ALA A 36 8.70 -12.58 5.26
N VAL A 37 8.48 -13.37 6.29
CA VAL A 37 9.06 -13.18 7.62
C VAL A 37 9.54 -14.52 8.11
N GLU A 38 10.81 -14.57 8.52
CA GLU A 38 11.40 -15.76 9.16
C GLU A 38 11.96 -15.33 10.50
N VAL A 39 11.62 -16.06 11.53
CA VAL A 39 12.07 -15.78 12.89
C VAL A 39 12.70 -17.04 13.43
N ARG A 40 13.93 -16.95 13.94
CA ARG A 40 14.64 -18.09 14.47
C ARG A 40 15.31 -17.73 15.79
N GLU A 41 15.03 -18.51 16.82
CA GLU A 41 15.68 -18.36 18.11
C GLU A 41 17.09 -18.93 18.06
N THR A 42 18.02 -18.18 18.60
CA THR A 42 19.43 -18.60 18.72
C THR A 42 19.94 -18.32 20.13
N ALA A 43 21.16 -18.79 20.41
CA ALA A 43 21.79 -18.53 21.70
C ALA A 43 22.01 -17.02 21.94
N SER A 44 22.14 -16.23 20.88
CA SER A 44 22.39 -14.78 20.94
C SER A 44 21.12 -13.95 20.97
N GLY A 45 19.97 -14.56 20.79
CA GLY A 45 18.68 -13.87 20.68
C GLY A 45 17.91 -14.37 19.48
N THR A 46 17.03 -13.52 18.96
CA THR A 46 16.17 -13.86 17.82
C THR A 46 16.74 -13.30 16.53
N ASP A 47 17.04 -14.18 15.59
CA ASP A 47 17.39 -13.78 14.23
C ASP A 47 16.13 -13.55 13.44
N ILE A 48 16.05 -12.44 12.69
CA ILE A 48 14.89 -12.07 11.92
C ILE A 48 15.29 -11.79 10.48
N ARG A 49 14.65 -12.46 9.55
CA ARG A 49 14.80 -12.19 8.13
C ARG A 49 13.46 -11.79 7.56
N VAL A 50 13.42 -10.68 6.83
CA VAL A 50 12.22 -10.20 6.18
C VAL A 50 12.49 -9.87 4.72
N VAL A 51 11.48 -10.07 3.89
CA VAL A 51 11.51 -9.68 2.49
C VAL A 51 10.42 -8.63 2.28
N ILE A 52 10.81 -7.47 1.78
CA ILE A 52 9.90 -6.33 1.58
C ILE A 52 9.79 -6.05 0.10
N GLY A 53 8.56 -5.89 -0.37
CA GLY A 53 8.27 -5.54 -1.74
C GLY A 53 7.95 -4.07 -1.91
N VAL A 54 7.76 -3.68 -3.17
CA VAL A 54 7.26 -2.38 -3.57
C VAL A 54 6.08 -2.59 -4.52
N THR A 55 5.23 -1.57 -4.62
CA THR A 55 4.00 -1.70 -5.41
C THR A 55 4.23 -1.62 -6.91
N GLU A 56 5.34 -1.01 -7.32
CA GLU A 56 5.63 -0.78 -8.74
C GLU A 56 7.10 -0.99 -9.04
N TYR A 57 7.38 -1.42 -10.25
CA TYR A 57 8.74 -1.49 -10.76
C TYR A 57 9.33 -0.08 -10.81
N GLY A 58 10.53 0.08 -10.30
CA GLY A 58 11.19 1.39 -10.24
C GLY A 58 10.73 2.29 -9.11
N CYS A 59 9.93 1.78 -8.18
CA CYS A 59 9.53 2.53 -6.99
C CYS A 59 10.77 2.89 -6.15
N LEU A 60 10.93 4.17 -5.85
CA LEU A 60 12.08 4.67 -5.09
C LEU A 60 11.99 4.38 -3.59
N MET A 61 10.85 3.87 -3.13
CA MET A 61 10.63 3.63 -1.70
C MET A 61 11.27 2.34 -1.19
N GLY A 62 11.77 1.48 -2.08
CA GLY A 62 12.36 0.21 -1.66
C GLY A 62 13.47 0.37 -0.64
N ALA A 63 14.49 1.17 -0.96
CA ALA A 63 15.61 1.37 -0.05
C ALA A 63 15.21 2.08 1.26
N PRO A 64 14.40 3.15 1.24
CA PRO A 64 13.86 3.74 2.46
C PRO A 64 13.08 2.75 3.32
N PHE A 65 12.24 1.92 2.73
CA PHE A 65 11.49 0.89 3.47
C PHE A 65 12.43 -0.11 4.12
N ALA A 66 13.41 -0.61 3.39
CA ALA A 66 14.37 -1.57 3.92
C ALA A 66 15.17 -0.98 5.06
N ASN A 67 15.58 0.26 4.92
CA ASN A 67 16.38 0.97 5.93
C ASN A 67 15.57 1.18 7.21
N GLU A 68 14.34 1.63 7.08
CA GLU A 68 13.46 1.84 8.23
C GLU A 68 13.10 0.51 8.90
N ALA A 69 12.85 -0.52 8.10
CA ALA A 69 12.57 -1.87 8.61
C ALA A 69 13.73 -2.39 9.44
N TYR A 70 14.95 -2.25 8.94
CA TYR A 70 16.14 -2.67 9.66
C TYR A 70 16.23 -1.98 11.03
N LYS A 71 16.05 -0.66 11.06
CA LYS A 71 16.12 0.10 12.30
C LYS A 71 15.08 -0.34 13.33
N ARG A 72 13.85 -0.54 12.86
CA ARG A 72 12.75 -0.95 13.75
C ARG A 72 12.95 -2.36 14.30
N LEU A 73 13.37 -3.28 13.46
CA LEU A 73 13.59 -4.65 13.89
C LEU A 73 14.79 -4.76 14.83
N GLN A 74 15.83 -3.99 14.56
CA GLN A 74 17.01 -3.95 15.44
C GLN A 74 16.65 -3.44 16.83
N ALA A 75 15.66 -2.57 16.94
CA ALA A 75 15.23 -2.00 18.22
C ALA A 75 14.33 -2.95 19.01
N LEU A 76 13.88 -4.06 18.45
CA LEU A 76 13.07 -5.02 19.19
C LEU A 76 13.89 -5.70 20.29
N PRO A 77 13.39 -5.77 21.52
CA PRO A 77 14.11 -6.42 22.61
C PRO A 77 14.35 -7.91 22.30
N GLY A 78 15.60 -8.32 22.36
CA GLY A 78 15.97 -9.71 22.09
C GLY A 78 16.35 -9.98 20.63
N ALA A 79 16.29 -8.99 19.76
CA ALA A 79 16.74 -9.16 18.38
C ALA A 79 18.25 -9.36 18.30
N ALA A 80 18.69 -10.31 17.51
CA ALA A 80 20.10 -10.59 17.28
C ALA A 80 20.51 -10.17 15.88
N ILE A 81 20.41 -11.06 14.88
CA ILE A 81 20.77 -10.74 13.52
C ILE A 81 19.53 -10.34 12.74
N ILE A 82 19.59 -9.18 12.09
CA ILE A 82 18.50 -8.67 11.26
C ILE A 82 18.93 -8.68 9.80
N THR A 83 18.15 -9.33 8.96
CA THR A 83 18.38 -9.36 7.52
C THR A 83 17.12 -8.82 6.83
N VAL A 84 17.27 -7.77 6.05
CA VAL A 84 16.18 -7.18 5.27
C VAL A 84 16.55 -7.27 3.79
N GLU A 85 15.67 -7.89 3.01
CA GLU A 85 15.87 -8.05 1.58
C GLU A 85 14.73 -7.38 0.84
N LEU A 86 15.03 -6.85 -0.34
CA LEU A 86 14.00 -6.32 -1.24
C LEU A 86 13.60 -7.42 -2.20
N ASP A 87 12.29 -7.54 -2.42
CA ASP A 87 11.74 -8.49 -3.37
C ASP A 87 11.93 -7.93 -4.79
N GLY A 88 12.67 -8.64 -5.60
CA GLY A 88 12.94 -8.25 -6.99
C GLY A 88 11.91 -8.76 -7.99
N LYS A 89 10.85 -9.41 -7.54
CA LYS A 89 9.85 -9.99 -8.45
C LYS A 89 8.88 -8.96 -8.99
N PHE A 90 8.59 -7.90 -8.23
CA PHE A 90 7.66 -6.83 -8.61
C PHE A 90 6.28 -7.38 -9.00
N ASP A 91 5.81 -8.37 -8.25
CA ASP A 91 4.56 -9.07 -8.53
C ASP A 91 3.43 -8.70 -7.55
N TRP A 92 3.56 -7.58 -6.87
CA TRP A 92 2.53 -7.11 -5.95
C TRP A 92 1.25 -6.78 -6.69
N ASP A 93 0.14 -7.19 -6.11
CA ASP A 93 -1.20 -6.90 -6.62
C ASP A 93 -2.09 -6.41 -5.47
N ARG A 94 -3.17 -5.74 -5.81
CA ARG A 94 -4.11 -5.22 -4.80
C ARG A 94 -4.69 -6.32 -3.91
N ASP A 95 -4.80 -7.51 -4.43
CA ASP A 95 -5.29 -8.66 -3.66
C ASP A 95 -4.30 -9.10 -2.59
N ASP A 96 -3.04 -8.67 -2.68
CA ASP A 96 -2.02 -8.94 -1.67
C ASP A 96 -2.20 -8.08 -0.41
N MET A 97 -2.99 -7.02 -0.50
CA MET A 97 -3.31 -6.20 0.66
C MET A 97 -4.05 -7.03 1.70
N ARG A 98 -3.82 -6.72 2.98
CA ARG A 98 -4.50 -7.41 4.07
C ARG A 98 -6.00 -7.14 4.01
N ALA A 99 -6.80 -8.17 4.30
CA ALA A 99 -8.26 -8.11 4.12
C ALA A 99 -8.91 -6.96 4.92
N ASP A 100 -8.45 -6.70 6.13
CA ASP A 100 -8.98 -5.62 6.96
C ASP A 100 -8.68 -4.24 6.37
N TYR A 101 -7.53 -4.07 5.74
CA TYR A 101 -7.22 -2.84 5.03
C TYR A 101 -8.06 -2.69 3.76
N GLN A 102 -8.25 -3.77 3.00
CA GLN A 102 -9.10 -3.74 1.82
C GLN A 102 -10.52 -3.28 2.19
N GLU A 103 -11.05 -3.78 3.30
CA GLU A 103 -12.38 -3.40 3.78
C GLU A 103 -12.42 -1.92 4.21
N ARG A 104 -11.38 -1.46 4.93
CA ARG A 104 -11.26 -0.07 5.34
C ARG A 104 -11.16 0.86 4.13
N LEU A 105 -10.41 0.46 3.12
CA LEU A 105 -10.25 1.22 1.88
C LEU A 105 -11.58 1.32 1.11
N LYS A 106 -12.32 0.23 1.06
CA LYS A 106 -13.64 0.18 0.43
C LYS A 106 -14.61 1.14 1.12
N ARG A 107 -14.67 1.11 2.45
CA ARG A 107 -15.51 2.02 3.22
C ARG A 107 -15.11 3.47 3.02
N HIS A 108 -13.81 3.73 2.99
CA HIS A 108 -13.28 5.07 2.75
C HIS A 108 -13.73 5.63 1.40
N ARG A 109 -13.69 4.79 0.36
CA ARG A 109 -14.14 5.18 -0.98
C ARG A 109 -15.62 5.47 -1.03
N ILE A 110 -16.43 4.70 -0.33
CA ILE A 110 -17.87 4.93 -0.24
C ILE A 110 -18.15 6.25 0.43
N VAL A 111 -17.54 6.51 1.57
CA VAL A 111 -17.72 7.76 2.32
C VAL A 111 -17.33 8.97 1.47
N ARG A 112 -16.18 8.88 0.80
CA ARG A 112 -15.75 9.98 -0.09
C ARG A 112 -16.71 10.17 -1.25
N GLY A 113 -17.27 9.10 -1.78
CA GLY A 113 -18.27 9.18 -2.83
C GLY A 113 -19.55 9.87 -2.36
N LEU A 114 -19.96 9.63 -1.12
CA LEU A 114 -21.13 10.27 -0.53
C LEU A 114 -20.90 11.76 -0.22
N LEU A 115 -19.67 12.11 0.10
CA LEU A 115 -19.32 13.51 0.41
C LEU A 115 -19.00 14.32 -0.84
N ARG A 116 -18.79 13.67 -1.97
CA ARG A 116 -18.61 14.37 -3.22
C ARG A 116 -19.93 14.97 -3.67
N ILE A 117 -19.91 16.26 -3.89
CA ILE A 117 -20.96 16.89 -4.64
C ILE A 117 -20.94 16.27 -6.03
N PRO A 118 -21.99 15.59 -6.44
CA PRO A 118 -22.00 15.07 -7.78
C PRO A 118 -21.94 16.25 -8.74
N VAL A 119 -20.81 16.40 -9.37
CA VAL A 119 -20.75 17.22 -10.54
C VAL A 119 -21.56 16.47 -11.58
N VAL A 120 -22.83 16.83 -11.63
CA VAL A 120 -23.62 16.40 -12.75
C VAL A 120 -23.07 17.15 -13.95
N VAL A 121 -22.15 16.52 -14.62
CA VAL A 121 -21.88 16.89 -15.97
C VAL A 121 -23.11 16.49 -16.72
N THR A 122 -24.06 17.38 -16.76
CA THR A 122 -25.02 17.31 -17.83
C THR A 122 -24.21 17.36 -19.09
N PRO A 123 -24.19 16.31 -19.84
CA PRO A 123 -23.67 16.41 -21.18
C PRO A 123 -24.53 17.46 -21.81
N LEU A 124 -23.98 18.54 -21.98
CA LEU A 124 -24.48 19.45 -22.91
C LEU A 124 -24.61 18.73 -24.20
N ALA A 125 -25.62 18.15 -24.22
CA ALA A 125 -25.69 17.63 -25.38
C ALA A 125 -25.46 18.42 -26.46
N SER A 126 -25.28 18.16 -26.47
CA SER A 126 -25.37 18.31 -27.10
C SER A 126 -25.68 18.84 -27.93
N PRO A 127 -25.39 19.18 -28.27
CA PRO A 127 -25.69 19.75 -28.93
C PRO A 127 -25.94 19.56 -30.03
N SER A 128 -26.17 19.46 -29.97
CA SER A 128 -26.45 19.41 -30.74
C SER A 128 -26.71 19.67 -31.68
N ALA A 129 -26.71 19.60 -31.71
CA ALA A 129 -26.97 19.72 -32.41
C ALA A 129 -27.25 20.09 -33.37
N PRO A 130 -27.21 20.17 -33.79
CA PRO A 130 -27.38 20.53 -34.68
C PRO A 130 -27.92 20.77 -35.54
N LYS A 131 -28.22 21.01 -35.57
CA LYS A 131 -28.74 21.20 -36.23
C LYS A 131 -28.81 21.87 -37.15
N VAL A 132 -28.72 21.99 -37.49
CA VAL A 132 -28.77 22.56 -38.28
C VAL A 132 -28.90 22.64 -39.31
N SER A 133 -29.03 22.52 -39.57
CA SER A 133 -29.18 22.63 -40.43
C SER A 133 -29.59 22.92 -41.31
N ALA A 134 -29.80 23.00 -41.40
CA ALA A 134 -30.19 23.20 -42.08
C ALA A 134 -30.51 23.58 -43.03
N ASP A 135 -30.62 23.63 -43.16
CA ASP A 135 -30.96 23.87 -43.90
C ASP A 135 -30.90 24.54 -44.85
N LEU A 136 -30.70 24.56 -45.04
CA LEU A 136 -30.59 25.16 -45.83
C LEU A 136 -30.72 25.12 -47.00
N SER A 137 -30.98 24.82 -47.29
CA SER A 137 -31.14 24.64 -48.26
C SER A 137 -31.66 25.27 -49.09
N ARG A 138 -31.67 25.55 -49.36
CA ARG A 138 -32.09 25.96 -50.23
C ARG A 138 -31.72 26.21 -50.99
#